data_57a61e0b6fe19c8754be5ab01e06c21e
#
_entry.id   57a61e0b6fe19c8754be5ab01e06c21e
#
_cell.length_a   1.000
_cell.length_b   1.000
_cell.length_c   1.000
_cell.angle_alpha   90.00
_cell.angle_beta   90.00
_cell.angle_gamma   90.00
#
_symmetry.space_group_name_H-M   'P 1'
#
loop_
_entity.id
_entity.type
_entity.pdbx_description
1 polymer ?
#
loop_
_entity_poly.entity_id
_entity_poly.type
_entity_poly.pdbx_seq_one_letter_code
_entity_poly.pdbx_strand_id
1 'polypeptide(L)'
;LAFSDCRADAMTPSPLTALSPLDGRYCNKVDSLRGIFSEYGLIYRRVTVEVAWLNQLAACPAISEVPPFSDEASALLEGLVSGFSESDAQRIKTIEATTNHDVKAVEYFLKESIAGNEELSAASEFIHFACTSEDINNLAHALMIKDGHQAMKTAYDKVTSVLTHLARQFAEQPMLSRTHGQAATPTTLGKEFANVVARLNRQRDIVDALQPLGKLNGAVGNYNAHSVAYPE
;
A
#
# COMPACT_ATOMS: atom_id res chain seq x y z
N LEU A 1 -35.85 -23.98 -22.09
CA LEU A 1 -34.45 -24.11 -22.45
C LEU A 1 -33.68 -24.46 -21.18
N ALA A 2 -33.37 -25.76 -21.01
CA ALA A 2 -32.51 -26.22 -19.92
C ALA A 2 -31.07 -25.76 -20.22
N PHE A 3 -30.50 -24.89 -19.38
CA PHE A 3 -29.08 -24.62 -19.39
C PHE A 3 -28.39 -25.87 -18.84
N SER A 4 -27.74 -26.62 -19.71
CA SER A 4 -26.82 -27.68 -19.30
C SER A 4 -25.71 -27.04 -18.46
N ASP A 5 -25.52 -27.59 -17.27
CA ASP A 5 -24.39 -27.28 -16.37
C ASP A 5 -23.08 -27.65 -17.11
N CYS A 6 -22.57 -26.72 -17.92
CA CYS A 6 -21.18 -26.76 -18.36
C CYS A 6 -20.31 -26.45 -17.14
N ARG A 7 -19.99 -27.47 -16.34
CA ARG A 7 -18.80 -27.42 -15.49
C ARG A 7 -17.61 -27.35 -16.43
N ALA A 8 -17.18 -26.11 -16.72
CA ALA A 8 -15.88 -25.91 -17.33
C ALA A 8 -14.85 -26.48 -16.36
N ASP A 9 -14.07 -27.47 -16.82
CA ASP A 9 -12.94 -27.97 -16.07
C ASP A 9 -12.11 -26.76 -15.58
N ALA A 10 -11.80 -26.72 -14.28
CA ALA A 10 -11.08 -25.62 -13.69
C ALA A 10 -9.74 -25.45 -14.42
N MET A 11 -9.58 -24.34 -15.13
CA MET A 11 -8.34 -24.04 -15.85
C MET A 11 -7.20 -23.85 -14.84
N THR A 12 -6.06 -24.49 -15.09
CA THR A 12 -4.88 -24.29 -14.27
C THR A 12 -4.41 -22.84 -14.38
N PRO A 13 -4.16 -22.15 -13.27
CA PRO A 13 -3.63 -20.79 -13.29
C PRO A 13 -2.33 -20.69 -14.08
N SER A 14 -2.29 -19.82 -15.06
CA SER A 14 -1.13 -19.56 -15.91
C SER A 14 -1.23 -18.14 -16.49
N PRO A 15 -0.17 -17.59 -17.10
CA PRO A 15 -0.27 -16.30 -17.80
C PRO A 15 -1.35 -16.25 -18.89
N LEU A 16 -1.71 -17.40 -19.49
CA LEU A 16 -2.78 -17.49 -20.50
C LEU A 16 -4.18 -17.51 -19.87
N THR A 17 -4.31 -17.96 -18.63
CA THR A 17 -5.58 -18.07 -17.90
C THR A 17 -5.76 -16.97 -16.86
N ALA A 18 -4.81 -16.03 -16.77
CA ALA A 18 -4.85 -14.91 -15.84
C ALA A 18 -6.03 -13.98 -16.16
N LEU A 19 -6.78 -13.58 -15.13
CA LEU A 19 -7.93 -12.69 -15.27
C LEU A 19 -7.54 -11.25 -15.60
N SER A 20 -6.32 -10.85 -15.24
CA SER A 20 -5.77 -9.53 -15.53
C SER A 20 -4.55 -9.63 -16.41
N PRO A 21 -4.38 -8.73 -17.42
CA PRO A 21 -3.14 -8.63 -18.17
C PRO A 21 -1.91 -8.34 -17.30
N LEU A 22 -2.09 -7.72 -16.13
CA LEU A 22 -1.01 -7.44 -15.18
C LEU A 22 -0.43 -8.72 -14.57
N ASP A 23 -1.26 -9.76 -14.34
CA ASP A 23 -0.82 -11.05 -13.84
C ASP A 23 -0.50 -12.05 -14.96
N GLY A 24 -0.85 -11.72 -16.20
CA GLY A 24 -0.58 -12.51 -17.40
C GLY A 24 0.56 -11.90 -18.21
N ARG A 25 0.20 -11.32 -19.37
CA ARG A 25 1.13 -10.80 -20.40
C ARG A 25 2.15 -9.81 -19.86
N TYR A 26 1.78 -8.98 -18.90
CA TYR A 26 2.59 -7.88 -18.38
C TYR A 26 3.18 -8.15 -16.98
N CYS A 27 3.07 -9.38 -16.46
CA CYS A 27 3.52 -9.71 -15.11
C CYS A 27 4.97 -9.26 -14.83
N ASN A 28 5.89 -9.48 -15.79
CA ASN A 28 7.30 -9.08 -15.66
C ASN A 28 7.53 -7.56 -15.76
N LYS A 29 6.51 -6.78 -16.19
CA LYS A 29 6.61 -5.31 -16.29
C LYS A 29 6.17 -4.60 -15.02
N VAL A 30 5.39 -5.28 -14.18
CA VAL A 30 4.81 -4.74 -12.95
C VAL A 30 5.33 -5.43 -11.69
N ASP A 31 6.40 -6.20 -11.82
CA ASP A 31 6.96 -7.00 -10.75
C ASP A 31 7.34 -6.17 -9.51
N SER A 32 7.85 -4.96 -9.72
CA SER A 32 8.17 -4.01 -8.64
C SER A 32 6.96 -3.55 -7.82
N LEU A 33 5.73 -3.77 -8.31
CA LEU A 33 4.49 -3.40 -7.61
C LEU A 33 3.91 -4.56 -6.79
N ARG A 34 4.42 -5.79 -6.93
CA ARG A 34 3.87 -6.97 -6.24
C ARG A 34 3.98 -6.87 -4.74
N GLY A 35 5.12 -6.44 -4.22
CA GLY A 35 5.31 -6.21 -2.79
C GLY A 35 4.42 -5.11 -2.20
N ILE A 36 3.79 -4.30 -3.05
CA ILE A 36 2.93 -3.18 -2.64
C ILE A 36 1.46 -3.53 -2.77
N PHE A 37 1.01 -3.99 -3.97
CA PHE A 37 -0.42 -4.08 -4.31
C PHE A 37 -0.96 -5.51 -4.37
N SER A 38 -0.14 -6.53 -4.09
CA SER A 38 -0.63 -7.90 -3.93
C SER A 38 -1.32 -8.10 -2.58
N GLU A 39 -1.94 -9.27 -2.41
CA GLU A 39 -2.49 -9.67 -1.11
C GLU A 39 -1.39 -9.75 -0.03
N TYR A 40 -0.18 -10.21 -0.40
CA TYR A 40 0.99 -10.12 0.47
C TYR A 40 1.26 -8.69 0.94
N GLY A 41 1.25 -7.72 0.01
CA GLY A 41 1.44 -6.31 0.32
C GLY A 41 0.38 -5.78 1.29
N LEU A 42 -0.89 -6.14 1.10
CA LEU A 42 -1.97 -5.76 2.00
C LEU A 42 -1.80 -6.38 3.40
N ILE A 43 -1.52 -7.68 3.48
CA ILE A 43 -1.29 -8.38 4.76
C ILE A 43 -0.09 -7.76 5.50
N TYR A 44 1.01 -7.52 4.80
CA TYR A 44 2.19 -6.84 5.36
C TYR A 44 1.84 -5.47 5.96
N ARG A 45 1.03 -4.66 5.26
CA ARG A 45 0.62 -3.35 5.77
C ARG A 45 -0.35 -3.44 6.95
N ARG A 46 -1.22 -4.45 7.00
CA ARG A 46 -2.04 -4.73 8.18
C ARG A 46 -1.18 -5.04 9.40
N VAL A 47 -0.19 -5.93 9.27
CA VAL A 47 0.79 -6.22 10.35
C VAL A 47 1.51 -4.95 10.78
N THR A 48 1.95 -4.13 9.83
CA THR A 48 2.61 -2.84 10.12
C THR A 48 1.72 -1.92 10.94
N VAL A 49 0.44 -1.81 10.59
CA VAL A 49 -0.52 -0.93 11.29
C VAL A 49 -0.83 -1.44 12.70
N GLU A 50 -1.05 -2.75 12.86
CA GLU A 50 -1.32 -3.35 14.18
C GLU A 50 -0.15 -3.19 15.14
N VAL A 51 1.08 -3.43 14.67
CA VAL A 51 2.30 -3.22 15.46
C VAL A 51 2.48 -1.74 15.82
N ALA A 52 2.25 -0.84 14.87
CA ALA A 52 2.34 0.60 15.13
C ALA A 52 1.28 1.04 16.16
N TRP A 53 0.06 0.48 16.09
CA TRP A 53 -1.00 0.76 17.05
C TRP A 53 -0.63 0.28 18.45
N LEU A 54 -0.15 -0.95 18.60
CA LEU A 54 0.29 -1.49 19.90
C LEU A 54 1.42 -0.63 20.50
N ASN A 55 2.41 -0.23 19.72
CA ASN A 55 3.46 0.67 20.16
C ASN A 55 2.91 2.04 20.59
N GLN A 56 1.89 2.56 19.90
CA GLN A 56 1.26 3.83 20.26
C GLN A 56 0.48 3.73 21.58
N LEU A 57 -0.18 2.59 21.84
CA LEU A 57 -0.85 2.33 23.12
C LEU A 57 0.17 2.27 24.27
N ALA A 58 1.30 1.57 24.07
CA ALA A 58 2.38 1.50 25.06
C ALA A 58 3.04 2.87 25.34
N ALA A 59 3.07 3.76 24.36
CA ALA A 59 3.57 5.12 24.51
C ALA A 59 2.57 6.08 25.17
N CYS A 60 1.31 5.67 25.35
CA CYS A 60 0.26 6.52 25.90
C CYS A 60 0.21 6.41 27.43
N PRO A 61 0.53 7.47 28.20
CA PRO A 61 0.54 7.39 29.66
C PRO A 61 -0.84 7.14 30.31
N ALA A 62 -1.92 7.37 29.56
CA ALA A 62 -3.28 7.12 30.03
C ALA A 62 -3.67 5.63 30.00
N ILE A 63 -2.88 4.78 29.34
CA ILE A 63 -3.12 3.34 29.21
C ILE A 63 -2.09 2.59 30.08
N SER A 64 -2.33 2.57 31.37
CA SER A 64 -1.40 1.99 32.36
C SER A 64 -1.20 0.48 32.23
N GLU A 65 -2.14 -0.21 31.58
CA GLU A 65 -2.13 -1.65 31.35
C GLU A 65 -1.10 -2.08 30.28
N VAL A 66 -0.66 -1.13 29.46
CA VAL A 66 0.39 -1.36 28.44
C VAL A 66 1.51 -0.35 28.72
N PRO A 67 2.43 -0.67 29.63
CA PRO A 67 3.57 0.23 29.91
C PRO A 67 4.50 0.32 28.69
N PRO A 68 5.36 1.37 28.63
CA PRO A 68 6.38 1.47 27.59
C PRO A 68 7.22 0.21 27.48
N PHE A 69 7.37 -0.30 26.29
CA PHE A 69 8.10 -1.55 26.03
C PHE A 69 9.61 -1.36 26.21
N SER A 70 10.28 -2.43 26.70
CA SER A 70 11.72 -2.52 26.72
C SER A 70 12.33 -2.48 25.31
N ASP A 71 13.63 -2.22 25.21
CA ASP A 71 14.37 -2.27 23.95
C ASP A 71 14.27 -3.65 23.28
N GLU A 72 14.27 -4.74 24.09
CA GLU A 72 14.13 -6.10 23.58
C GLU A 72 12.74 -6.36 22.98
N ALA A 73 11.68 -5.98 23.68
CA ALA A 73 10.29 -6.12 23.20
C ALA A 73 10.04 -5.26 21.94
N SER A 74 10.55 -4.03 21.95
CA SER A 74 10.48 -3.12 20.79
C SER A 74 11.21 -3.69 19.57
N ALA A 75 12.43 -4.23 19.76
CA ALA A 75 13.20 -4.85 18.68
C ALA A 75 12.49 -6.09 18.10
N LEU A 76 11.79 -6.87 18.96
CA LEU A 76 11.00 -8.00 18.48
C LEU A 76 9.84 -7.52 17.59
N LEU A 77 9.08 -6.50 18.01
CA LEU A 77 7.98 -5.93 17.22
C LEU A 77 8.48 -5.34 15.90
N GLU A 78 9.59 -4.61 15.92
CA GLU A 78 10.23 -4.09 14.69
C GLU A 78 10.69 -5.24 13.78
N GLY A 79 11.22 -6.32 14.37
CA GLY A 79 11.63 -7.53 13.65
C GLY A 79 10.49 -8.23 12.96
N LEU A 80 9.29 -8.28 13.54
CA LEU A 80 8.08 -8.83 12.91
C LEU A 80 7.67 -8.05 11.65
N VAL A 81 7.88 -6.74 11.64
CA VAL A 81 7.58 -5.90 10.47
C VAL A 81 8.70 -5.97 9.44
N SER A 82 9.95 -5.73 9.85
CA SER A 82 11.09 -5.66 8.93
C SER A 82 11.48 -7.01 8.32
N GLY A 83 11.23 -8.11 9.05
CA GLY A 83 11.48 -9.48 8.61
C GLY A 83 10.28 -10.20 8.03
N PHE A 84 9.13 -9.51 7.84
CA PHE A 84 7.90 -10.13 7.35
C PHE A 84 8.10 -10.78 5.97
N SER A 85 7.70 -12.03 5.85
CA SER A 85 7.96 -12.90 4.70
C SER A 85 6.68 -13.47 4.08
N GLU A 86 6.81 -14.10 2.89
CA GLU A 86 5.70 -14.84 2.29
C GLU A 86 5.23 -16.02 3.15
N SER A 87 6.13 -16.65 3.95
CA SER A 87 5.74 -17.72 4.88
C SER A 87 4.86 -17.18 6.00
N ASP A 88 5.10 -15.97 6.49
CA ASP A 88 4.26 -15.32 7.49
C ASP A 88 2.88 -14.98 6.92
N ALA A 89 2.85 -14.44 5.71
CA ALA A 89 1.59 -14.20 5.01
C ALA A 89 0.81 -15.50 4.79
N GLN A 90 1.48 -16.59 4.42
CA GLN A 90 0.85 -17.90 4.28
C GLN A 90 0.34 -18.45 5.64
N ARG A 91 1.05 -18.20 6.76
CA ARG A 91 0.57 -18.53 8.09
C ARG A 91 -0.72 -17.77 8.41
N ILE A 92 -0.77 -16.48 8.12
CA ILE A 92 -1.99 -15.65 8.29
C ILE A 92 -3.14 -16.20 7.44
N LYS A 93 -2.91 -16.60 6.19
CA LYS A 93 -3.94 -17.21 5.32
C LYS A 93 -4.43 -18.56 5.88
N THR A 94 -3.57 -19.32 6.51
CA THR A 94 -3.94 -20.59 7.19
C THR A 94 -4.85 -20.32 8.38
N ILE A 95 -4.58 -19.29 9.17
CA ILE A 95 -5.43 -18.86 10.29
C ILE A 95 -6.77 -18.35 9.75
N GLU A 96 -6.75 -17.52 8.70
CA GLU A 96 -7.93 -16.98 8.06
C GLU A 96 -8.88 -18.07 7.56
N ALA A 97 -8.36 -19.14 6.99
CA ALA A 97 -9.16 -20.28 6.53
C ALA A 97 -10.00 -20.93 7.66
N THR A 98 -9.56 -20.78 8.92
CA THR A 98 -10.28 -21.28 10.10
C THR A 98 -11.20 -20.22 10.70
N THR A 99 -10.71 -18.98 10.81
CA THR A 99 -11.46 -17.87 11.45
C THR A 99 -12.50 -17.26 10.52
N ASN A 100 -12.36 -17.45 9.22
CA ASN A 100 -13.14 -16.83 8.16
C ASN A 100 -13.18 -15.29 8.28
N HIS A 101 -12.06 -14.70 8.76
CA HIS A 101 -11.94 -13.28 8.97
C HIS A 101 -10.47 -12.83 8.81
N ASP A 102 -10.22 -11.98 7.84
CA ASP A 102 -8.87 -11.57 7.36
C ASP A 102 -8.07 -10.76 8.41
N VAL A 103 -8.65 -9.69 8.96
CA VAL A 103 -7.96 -8.85 9.95
C VAL A 103 -7.80 -9.61 11.28
N LYS A 104 -8.78 -10.41 11.67
CA LYS A 104 -8.68 -11.26 12.87
C LYS A 104 -7.55 -12.29 12.76
N ALA A 105 -7.28 -12.79 11.55
CA ALA A 105 -6.16 -13.69 11.30
C ALA A 105 -4.81 -13.01 11.56
N VAL A 106 -4.69 -11.71 11.22
CA VAL A 106 -3.49 -10.92 11.53
C VAL A 106 -3.31 -10.77 13.04
N GLU A 107 -4.38 -10.48 13.79
CA GLU A 107 -4.34 -10.39 15.24
C GLU A 107 -3.84 -11.72 15.87
N TYR A 108 -4.37 -12.86 15.45
CA TYR A 108 -3.93 -14.15 15.95
C TYR A 108 -2.47 -14.47 15.61
N PHE A 109 -2.05 -14.15 14.39
CA PHE A 109 -0.66 -14.31 13.98
C PHE A 109 0.28 -13.49 14.88
N LEU A 110 -0.06 -12.24 15.16
CA LEU A 110 0.73 -11.39 16.05
C LEU A 110 0.78 -11.96 17.47
N LYS A 111 -0.35 -12.40 18.03
CA LYS A 111 -0.40 -13.06 19.34
C LYS A 111 0.48 -14.32 19.38
N GLU A 112 0.47 -15.15 18.34
CA GLU A 112 1.36 -16.31 18.20
C GLU A 112 2.83 -15.87 18.19
N SER A 113 3.16 -14.84 17.43
CA SER A 113 4.53 -14.39 17.20
C SER A 113 5.19 -13.77 18.44
N ILE A 114 4.39 -13.14 19.31
CA ILE A 114 4.88 -12.50 20.55
C ILE A 114 4.82 -13.41 21.79
N ALA A 115 4.21 -14.59 21.70
CA ALA A 115 3.97 -15.48 22.84
C ALA A 115 5.24 -15.90 23.62
N GLY A 116 6.42 -15.83 22.98
CA GLY A 116 7.71 -16.13 23.62
C GLY A 116 8.31 -15.00 24.46
N ASN A 117 7.74 -13.78 24.42
CA ASN A 117 8.18 -12.63 25.19
C ASN A 117 7.12 -12.31 26.25
N GLU A 118 7.51 -12.36 27.54
CA GLU A 118 6.58 -12.19 28.68
C GLU A 118 5.91 -10.80 28.68
N GLU A 119 6.68 -9.76 28.36
CA GLU A 119 6.20 -8.37 28.33
C GLU A 119 5.13 -8.17 27.25
N LEU A 120 5.40 -8.62 26.03
CA LEU A 120 4.46 -8.51 24.91
C LEU A 120 3.25 -9.45 25.08
N SER A 121 3.45 -10.62 25.68
CA SER A 121 2.36 -11.56 25.99
C SER A 121 1.36 -10.95 26.99
N ALA A 122 1.84 -10.20 27.98
CA ALA A 122 0.98 -9.48 28.93
C ALA A 122 0.14 -8.40 28.23
N ALA A 123 0.67 -7.79 27.16
CA ALA A 123 -0.02 -6.77 26.36
C ALA A 123 -0.83 -7.36 25.18
N SER A 124 -0.89 -8.68 25.02
CA SER A 124 -1.46 -9.34 23.82
C SER A 124 -2.92 -8.98 23.55
N GLU A 125 -3.74 -8.74 24.60
CA GLU A 125 -5.15 -8.35 24.44
C GLU A 125 -5.33 -6.90 23.95
N PHE A 126 -4.25 -6.12 23.91
CA PHE A 126 -4.25 -4.76 23.34
C PHE A 126 -3.90 -4.74 21.84
N ILE A 127 -3.54 -5.89 21.24
CA ILE A 127 -3.51 -6.01 19.79
C ILE A 127 -4.92 -5.81 19.26
N HIS A 128 -5.10 -4.94 18.27
CA HIS A 128 -6.41 -4.54 17.72
C HIS A 128 -7.35 -3.85 18.73
N PHE A 129 -6.83 -3.39 19.85
CA PHE A 129 -7.65 -2.80 20.92
C PHE A 129 -8.43 -1.58 20.42
N ALA A 130 -9.75 -1.58 20.69
CA ALA A 130 -10.71 -0.56 20.29
C ALA A 130 -10.84 -0.28 18.78
N CYS A 131 -10.15 -1.03 17.94
CA CYS A 131 -10.20 -0.94 16.48
C CYS A 131 -11.38 -1.72 15.90
N THR A 132 -11.79 -1.32 14.71
CA THR A 132 -12.54 -2.15 13.77
C THR A 132 -11.62 -2.53 12.60
N SER A 133 -11.98 -3.56 11.84
CA SER A 133 -11.20 -4.01 10.68
C SER A 133 -10.90 -2.88 9.70
N GLU A 134 -11.84 -1.94 9.51
CA GLU A 134 -11.65 -0.81 8.59
C GLU A 134 -10.62 0.21 9.12
N ASP A 135 -10.41 0.34 10.43
CA ASP A 135 -9.34 1.15 10.98
C ASP A 135 -7.97 0.65 10.50
N ILE A 136 -7.80 -0.66 10.44
CA ILE A 136 -6.58 -1.30 9.95
C ILE A 136 -6.52 -1.27 8.42
N ASN A 137 -7.61 -1.61 7.74
CA ASN A 137 -7.66 -1.70 6.28
C ASN A 137 -7.41 -0.35 5.60
N ASN A 138 -8.07 0.73 6.05
CA ASN A 138 -7.88 2.03 5.42
C ASN A 138 -6.45 2.56 5.58
N LEU A 139 -5.84 2.36 6.75
CA LEU A 139 -4.45 2.74 6.98
C LEU A 139 -3.48 1.87 6.15
N ALA A 140 -3.73 0.56 6.06
CA ALA A 140 -2.95 -0.33 5.20
C ALA A 140 -3.02 0.11 3.74
N HIS A 141 -4.22 0.40 3.21
CA HIS A 141 -4.41 0.93 1.86
C HIS A 141 -3.73 2.29 1.65
N ALA A 142 -3.81 3.20 2.62
CA ALA A 142 -3.13 4.49 2.55
C ALA A 142 -1.60 4.33 2.43
N LEU A 143 -1.01 3.39 3.19
CA LEU A 143 0.42 3.04 3.08
C LEU A 143 0.75 2.44 1.71
N MET A 144 -0.08 1.52 1.19
CA MET A 144 0.09 0.94 -0.15
C MET A 144 0.06 2.02 -1.23
N ILE A 145 -0.89 2.96 -1.16
CA ILE A 145 -1.00 4.08 -2.11
C ILE A 145 0.25 4.96 -2.03
N LYS A 146 0.74 5.27 -0.82
CA LYS A 146 1.95 6.06 -0.62
C LYS A 146 3.16 5.41 -1.27
N ASP A 147 3.36 4.11 -1.07
CA ASP A 147 4.48 3.37 -1.65
C ASP A 147 4.36 3.22 -3.16
N GLY A 148 3.13 2.95 -3.65
CA GLY A 148 2.83 2.89 -5.07
C GLY A 148 3.08 4.24 -5.76
N HIS A 149 2.70 5.35 -5.14
CA HIS A 149 3.02 6.69 -5.63
C HIS A 149 4.53 6.88 -5.76
N GLN A 150 5.32 6.49 -4.75
CA GLN A 150 6.77 6.60 -4.81
C GLN A 150 7.38 5.76 -5.94
N ALA A 151 6.88 4.54 -6.17
CA ALA A 151 7.30 3.68 -7.28
C ALA A 151 6.96 4.32 -8.64
N MET A 152 5.74 4.84 -8.80
CA MET A 152 5.29 5.53 -10.01
C MET A 152 6.07 6.82 -10.26
N LYS A 153 6.35 7.60 -9.21
CA LYS A 153 7.16 8.82 -9.28
C LYS A 153 8.54 8.54 -9.86
N THR A 154 9.20 7.48 -9.41
CA THR A 154 10.51 7.06 -9.92
C THR A 154 10.48 6.78 -11.43
N ALA A 155 9.44 6.11 -11.93
CA ALA A 155 9.28 5.85 -13.37
C ALA A 155 8.96 7.14 -14.15
N TYR A 156 8.12 7.99 -13.59
CA TYR A 156 7.73 9.27 -14.17
C TYR A 156 8.92 10.24 -14.30
N ASP A 157 9.76 10.33 -13.28
CA ASP A 157 10.94 11.19 -13.28
C ASP A 157 11.96 10.78 -14.36
N LYS A 158 12.06 9.48 -14.66
CA LYS A 158 12.89 9.00 -15.80
C LYS A 158 12.37 9.54 -17.13
N VAL A 159 11.05 9.49 -17.36
CA VAL A 159 10.44 10.00 -18.60
C VAL A 159 10.65 11.50 -18.73
N THR A 160 10.36 12.27 -17.70
CA THR A 160 10.50 13.73 -17.70
C THR A 160 11.94 14.17 -17.85
N SER A 161 12.89 13.42 -17.29
CA SER A 161 14.34 13.65 -17.46
C SER A 161 14.78 13.49 -18.92
N VAL A 162 14.35 12.39 -19.57
CA VAL A 162 14.66 12.17 -21.00
C VAL A 162 14.07 13.26 -21.88
N LEU A 163 12.79 13.59 -21.67
CA LEU A 163 12.13 14.67 -22.43
C LEU A 163 12.78 16.03 -22.20
N THR A 164 13.23 16.32 -20.98
CA THR A 164 13.98 17.56 -20.67
C THR A 164 15.32 17.60 -21.38
N HIS A 165 16.01 16.47 -21.44
CA HIS A 165 17.26 16.36 -22.23
C HIS A 165 17.01 16.64 -23.70
N LEU A 166 16.01 16.01 -24.30
CA LEU A 166 15.62 16.24 -25.70
C LEU A 166 15.20 17.70 -25.96
N ALA A 167 14.46 18.31 -25.01
CA ALA A 167 14.09 19.73 -25.11
C ALA A 167 15.32 20.64 -25.22
N ARG A 168 16.36 20.38 -24.43
CA ARG A 168 17.61 21.15 -24.46
C ARG A 168 18.43 20.84 -25.71
N GLN A 169 18.56 19.56 -26.08
CA GLN A 169 19.31 19.12 -27.26
C GLN A 169 18.79 19.74 -28.55
N PHE A 170 17.45 19.87 -28.69
CA PHE A 170 16.79 20.38 -29.89
C PHE A 170 16.25 21.80 -29.73
N ALA A 171 16.76 22.55 -28.76
CA ALA A 171 16.30 23.92 -28.47
C ALA A 171 16.40 24.85 -29.68
N GLU A 172 17.45 24.70 -30.49
CA GLU A 172 17.70 25.53 -31.67
C GLU A 172 17.29 24.84 -32.98
N GLN A 173 16.76 23.61 -32.93
CA GLN A 173 16.35 22.86 -34.13
C GLN A 173 15.05 23.45 -34.69
N PRO A 174 15.05 24.12 -35.88
CA PRO A 174 13.83 24.69 -36.47
C PRO A 174 12.85 23.58 -36.86
N MET A 175 11.57 23.86 -36.64
CA MET A 175 10.48 22.98 -36.99
C MET A 175 9.29 23.81 -37.52
N LEU A 176 8.61 23.29 -38.55
CA LEU A 176 7.39 23.88 -39.05
C LEU A 176 6.24 23.66 -38.08
N SER A 177 5.64 24.74 -37.57
CA SER A 177 4.37 24.65 -36.86
C SER A 177 3.21 24.44 -37.82
N ARG A 178 2.11 23.90 -37.31
CA ARG A 178 0.84 23.76 -38.02
C ARG A 178 -0.30 24.22 -37.15
N THR A 179 -1.23 24.95 -37.77
CA THR A 179 -2.54 25.33 -37.18
C THR A 179 -3.63 24.98 -38.16
N HIS A 180 -4.72 24.39 -37.70
CA HIS A 180 -5.83 23.95 -38.57
C HIS A 180 -5.39 23.08 -39.76
N GLY A 181 -4.32 22.25 -39.56
CA GLY A 181 -3.77 21.41 -40.61
C GLY A 181 -2.89 22.12 -41.66
N GLN A 182 -2.70 23.44 -41.54
CA GLN A 182 -1.91 24.27 -42.47
C GLN A 182 -0.58 24.71 -41.85
N ALA A 183 0.38 25.03 -42.69
CA ALA A 183 1.66 25.61 -42.29
C ALA A 183 1.46 26.94 -41.54
N ALA A 184 2.14 27.08 -40.41
CA ALA A 184 2.17 28.27 -39.60
C ALA A 184 3.62 28.77 -39.42
N THR A 185 3.82 29.74 -38.51
CA THR A 185 5.14 30.27 -38.19
C THR A 185 6.09 29.16 -37.71
N PRO A 186 7.41 29.25 -38.02
CA PRO A 186 8.40 28.31 -37.49
C PRO A 186 8.44 28.30 -35.96
N THR A 187 8.73 27.13 -35.41
CA THR A 187 9.01 26.88 -33.98
C THR A 187 10.29 26.08 -33.84
N THR A 188 10.59 25.53 -32.67
CA THR A 188 11.67 24.58 -32.49
C THR A 188 11.17 23.25 -31.96
N LEU A 189 11.83 22.17 -32.33
CA LEU A 189 11.52 20.83 -31.80
C LEU A 189 11.69 20.79 -30.29
N GLY A 190 12.73 21.46 -29.75
CA GLY A 190 12.96 21.54 -28.32
C GLY A 190 11.82 22.20 -27.55
N LYS A 191 11.18 23.25 -28.15
CA LYS A 191 10.01 23.90 -27.53
C LYS A 191 8.82 22.94 -27.42
N GLU A 192 8.61 22.05 -28.38
CA GLU A 192 7.53 21.06 -28.30
C GLU A 192 7.76 20.06 -27.17
N PHE A 193 9.00 19.55 -27.00
CA PHE A 193 9.34 18.72 -25.83
C PHE A 193 9.18 19.49 -24.51
N ALA A 194 9.64 20.75 -24.44
CA ALA A 194 9.51 21.59 -23.24
C ALA A 194 8.05 21.80 -22.82
N ASN A 195 7.16 21.98 -23.80
CA ASN A 195 5.72 22.10 -23.54
C ASN A 195 5.16 20.83 -22.88
N VAL A 196 5.56 19.65 -23.39
CA VAL A 196 5.15 18.37 -22.76
C VAL A 196 5.69 18.25 -21.35
N VAL A 197 6.98 18.55 -21.13
CA VAL A 197 7.61 18.52 -19.81
C VAL A 197 6.89 19.45 -18.82
N ALA A 198 6.58 20.69 -19.24
CA ALA A 198 5.87 21.64 -18.37
C ALA A 198 4.49 21.13 -17.95
N ARG A 199 3.77 20.50 -18.87
CA ARG A 199 2.45 19.91 -18.58
C ARG A 199 2.57 18.70 -17.65
N LEU A 200 3.55 17.82 -17.88
CA LEU A 200 3.82 16.69 -17.02
C LEU A 200 4.19 17.14 -15.60
N ASN A 201 5.13 18.07 -15.45
CA ASN A 201 5.53 18.58 -14.14
C ASN A 201 4.34 19.17 -13.36
N ARG A 202 3.46 19.90 -14.02
CA ARG A 202 2.24 20.42 -13.37
C ARG A 202 1.35 19.29 -12.83
N GLN A 203 1.18 18.19 -13.57
CA GLN A 203 0.39 17.05 -13.10
C GLN A 203 1.09 16.32 -11.95
N ARG A 204 2.41 16.16 -12.04
CA ARG A 204 3.21 15.60 -10.95
C ARG A 204 3.05 16.42 -9.66
N ASP A 205 3.16 17.74 -9.74
CA ASP A 205 3.07 18.61 -8.57
C ASP A 205 1.68 18.50 -7.89
N ILE A 206 0.61 18.30 -8.67
CA ILE A 206 -0.73 18.05 -8.14
C ILE A 206 -0.77 16.71 -7.39
N VAL A 207 -0.22 15.64 -7.97
CA VAL A 207 -0.21 14.31 -7.36
C VAL A 207 0.69 14.28 -6.11
N ASP A 208 1.87 14.92 -6.18
CA ASP A 208 2.81 15.00 -5.05
C ASP A 208 2.22 15.77 -3.84
N ALA A 209 1.28 16.69 -4.09
CA ALA A 209 0.58 17.42 -3.04
C ALA A 209 -0.52 16.62 -2.34
N LEU A 210 -0.93 15.49 -2.90
CA LEU A 210 -1.97 14.65 -2.29
C LEU A 210 -1.42 13.93 -1.05
N GLN A 211 -2.15 14.07 0.06
CA GLN A 211 -1.86 13.36 1.30
C GLN A 211 -2.95 12.30 1.51
N PRO A 212 -2.63 11.00 1.45
CA PRO A 212 -3.60 9.98 1.82
C PRO A 212 -4.06 10.19 3.26
N LEU A 213 -5.38 10.21 3.44
CA LEU A 213 -5.99 10.32 4.77
C LEU A 213 -6.27 8.93 5.31
N GLY A 214 -6.17 8.80 6.65
CA GLY A 214 -6.54 7.60 7.37
C GLY A 214 -7.46 7.94 8.53
N LYS A 215 -8.19 6.95 9.03
CA LYS A 215 -9.01 7.05 10.23
C LYS A 215 -8.68 5.91 11.20
N LEU A 216 -8.81 6.16 12.49
CA LEU A 216 -8.70 5.18 13.57
C LEU A 216 -9.69 5.58 14.67
N ASN A 217 -11.00 5.40 14.43
CA ASN A 217 -12.08 5.92 15.26
C ASN A 217 -13.23 4.94 15.48
N GLY A 218 -12.98 3.65 15.24
CA GLY A 218 -13.95 2.59 15.41
C GLY A 218 -14.94 2.44 14.25
N ALA A 219 -15.89 1.50 14.39
CA ALA A 219 -16.77 1.05 13.32
C ALA A 219 -17.69 2.15 12.77
N VAL A 220 -18.14 3.05 13.63
CA VAL A 220 -19.10 4.12 13.28
C VAL A 220 -18.50 5.53 13.36
N GLY A 221 -17.19 5.63 13.64
CA GLY A 221 -16.48 6.90 13.63
C GLY A 221 -16.63 7.76 14.88
N ASN A 222 -17.08 7.20 16.00
CA ASN A 222 -17.39 7.93 17.23
C ASN A 222 -16.52 7.55 18.43
N TYR A 223 -15.44 6.78 18.22
CA TYR A 223 -14.56 6.32 19.31
C TYR A 223 -15.29 5.54 20.43
N ASN A 224 -16.42 4.87 20.14
CA ASN A 224 -17.28 4.26 21.16
C ASN A 224 -16.52 3.31 22.08
N ALA A 225 -15.74 2.39 21.52
CA ALA A 225 -14.96 1.44 22.32
C ALA A 225 -13.86 2.14 23.14
N HIS A 226 -13.19 3.13 22.58
CA HIS A 226 -12.20 3.95 23.28
C HIS A 226 -12.81 4.68 24.46
N SER A 227 -13.94 5.38 24.25
CA SER A 227 -14.61 6.16 25.29
C SER A 227 -15.23 5.30 26.39
N VAL A 228 -15.59 4.04 26.09
CA VAL A 228 -16.06 3.09 27.12
C VAL A 228 -14.91 2.56 27.96
N ALA A 229 -13.77 2.25 27.34
CA ALA A 229 -12.59 1.72 28.02
C ALA A 229 -11.84 2.82 28.81
N TYR A 230 -11.72 4.00 28.23
CA TYR A 230 -11.02 5.16 28.78
C TYR A 230 -11.88 6.41 28.62
N PRO A 231 -12.79 6.67 29.57
CA PRO A 231 -13.79 7.74 29.46
C PRO A 231 -13.27 9.16 29.70
N GLU A 232 -12.00 9.32 30.15
CA GLU A 232 -11.38 10.62 30.48
C GLU A 232 -10.29 11.03 29.50
#